data_19857420ffb9a0f704fac6a5b2a7718f
#
_entry.id   19857420ffb9a0f704fac6a5b2a7718f
#
_cell.length_a   1.000
_cell.length_b   1.000
_cell.length_c   1.000
_cell.angle_alpha   90.00
_cell.angle_beta   90.00
_cell.angle_gamma   90.00
#
_symmetry.space_group_name_H-M   'P 1'
#
loop_
_entity.id
_entity.type
_entity.pdbx_description
1 polymer ?
#
loop_
_entity_poly.entity_id
_entity_poly.type
_entity_poly.pdbx_seq_one_letter_code
_entity_poly.pdbx_strand_id
1 'polypeptide(L)'
;KGVEPVVLSTISAKDIATKLSNQEFPEIMKSTPSIYATKQGGGFGDSRLMLRGFGSENIAVLINGIPVNGMENGSVYWSNWSGLADVTNSIQVQRGIGLSKLGLFSVGGTVNIVTQSTEVNRQGSVYYGIGNDRYQKMGFNLSSGLLPKGWAFSIMGTRTTGDGYVKGTNFEAWSYFANVSKKFGRNHILSLTAFGAPQWHNRRSNKQSIEDYDLHKDGIRMNTCYGYINGQIVPTYSGYNEYHKPQISLNHFWQING
;
A
#
# COMPACT_ATOMS: atom_id res chain seq x y z
N LYS A 1 -35.33 -15.11 -3.54
CA LYS A 1 -33.99 -14.90 -4.20
C LYS A 1 -32.98 -14.85 -3.08
N GLY A 2 -32.19 -15.93 -2.86
CA GLY A 2 -31.19 -15.99 -1.84
C GLY A 2 -30.11 -14.92 -2.11
N VAL A 3 -29.93 -13.99 -1.19
CA VAL A 3 -28.78 -13.12 -1.17
C VAL A 3 -27.64 -14.03 -0.68
N GLU A 4 -26.69 -14.36 -1.56
CA GLU A 4 -25.49 -15.04 -1.12
C GLU A 4 -24.83 -14.16 -0.04
N PRO A 5 -24.47 -14.71 1.13
CA PRO A 5 -23.87 -13.92 2.18
C PRO A 5 -22.52 -13.38 1.68
N VAL A 6 -22.44 -12.07 1.55
CA VAL A 6 -21.18 -11.39 1.21
C VAL A 6 -20.22 -11.59 2.36
N VAL A 7 -19.14 -12.34 2.12
CA VAL A 7 -18.13 -12.57 3.15
C VAL A 7 -17.20 -11.38 3.22
N LEU A 8 -17.43 -10.54 4.23
CA LEU A 8 -16.61 -9.36 4.53
C LEU A 8 -15.65 -9.65 5.68
N SER A 9 -14.40 -9.26 5.51
CA SER A 9 -13.39 -9.23 6.58
C SER A 9 -12.89 -7.80 6.74
N THR A 10 -12.80 -7.34 7.99
CA THR A 10 -12.26 -6.01 8.30
C THR A 10 -10.99 -6.15 9.14
N ILE A 11 -9.91 -5.51 8.70
CA ILE A 11 -8.67 -5.38 9.44
C ILE A 11 -8.68 -4.00 10.09
N SER A 12 -8.62 -3.96 11.42
CA SER A 12 -8.69 -2.70 12.18
C SER A 12 -7.37 -1.93 12.18
N ALA A 13 -7.41 -0.64 12.52
CA ALA A 13 -6.21 0.18 12.71
C ALA A 13 -5.23 -0.43 13.72
N LYS A 14 -5.74 -1.06 14.80
CA LYS A 14 -4.92 -1.75 15.80
C LYS A 14 -4.18 -2.94 15.20
N ASP A 15 -4.87 -3.76 14.41
CA ASP A 15 -4.26 -4.91 13.74
C ASP A 15 -3.22 -4.47 12.72
N ILE A 16 -3.50 -3.40 11.98
CA ILE A 16 -2.57 -2.79 11.03
C ILE A 16 -1.32 -2.33 11.75
N ALA A 17 -1.44 -1.54 12.80
CA ALA A 17 -0.31 -1.03 13.58
C ALA A 17 0.56 -2.15 14.16
N THR A 18 -0.07 -3.24 14.63
CA THR A 18 0.64 -4.41 15.19
C THR A 18 1.42 -5.17 14.12
N LYS A 19 0.87 -5.29 12.90
CA LYS A 19 1.45 -6.08 11.81
C LYS A 19 2.38 -5.29 10.90
N LEU A 20 2.20 -3.95 10.85
CA LEU A 20 2.90 -3.10 9.88
C LEU A 20 4.41 -3.19 10.02
N SER A 21 4.95 -2.91 11.20
CA SER A 21 6.40 -2.90 11.41
C SER A 21 7.15 -2.37 10.16
N ASN A 22 8.04 -3.18 9.61
CA ASN A 22 8.77 -2.90 8.36
C ASN A 22 8.18 -3.63 7.14
N GLN A 23 6.94 -4.11 7.23
CA GLN A 23 6.28 -4.83 6.14
C GLN A 23 5.68 -3.86 5.12
N GLU A 24 5.52 -4.35 3.89
CA GLU A 24 4.77 -3.64 2.85
C GLU A 24 3.27 -3.82 3.04
N PHE A 25 2.48 -2.91 2.45
CA PHE A 25 1.03 -2.90 2.61
C PHE A 25 0.35 -4.25 2.35
N PRO A 26 0.63 -5.00 1.26
CA PRO A 26 -0.01 -6.30 1.03
C PRO A 26 0.28 -7.34 2.09
N GLU A 27 1.45 -7.27 2.73
CA GLU A 27 1.86 -8.25 3.74
C GLU A 27 1.03 -8.18 5.02
N ILE A 28 0.46 -7.01 5.35
CA ILE A 28 -0.44 -6.82 6.49
C ILE A 28 -1.67 -7.71 6.38
N MET A 29 -2.09 -7.98 5.15
CA MET A 29 -3.29 -8.78 4.86
C MET A 29 -3.04 -10.29 4.83
N LYS A 30 -1.81 -10.78 4.96
CA LYS A 30 -1.47 -12.23 4.89
C LYS A 30 -2.28 -13.13 5.81
N SER A 31 -2.69 -12.62 6.98
CA SER A 31 -3.52 -13.39 7.93
C SER A 31 -5.02 -13.36 7.63
N THR A 32 -5.44 -12.65 6.58
CA THR A 32 -6.83 -12.61 6.16
C THR A 32 -7.14 -13.84 5.30
N PRO A 33 -8.20 -14.60 5.60
CA PRO A 33 -8.55 -15.78 4.81
C PRO A 33 -8.68 -15.47 3.33
N SER A 34 -8.17 -16.39 2.48
CA SER A 34 -8.17 -16.32 1.03
C SER A 34 -7.25 -15.24 0.42
N ILE A 35 -6.44 -14.54 1.22
CA ILE A 35 -5.41 -13.63 0.72
C ILE A 35 -4.05 -14.33 0.72
N TYR A 36 -3.36 -14.20 -0.40
CA TYR A 36 -1.94 -14.53 -0.54
C TYR A 36 -1.18 -13.28 -0.94
N ALA A 37 -0.19 -12.90 -0.13
CA ALA A 37 0.67 -11.76 -0.40
C ALA A 37 2.13 -12.17 -0.26
N THR A 38 2.96 -11.78 -1.23
CA THR A 38 4.39 -12.11 -1.26
C THR A 38 5.20 -10.99 -1.89
N LYS A 39 6.43 -10.84 -1.43
CA LYS A 39 7.40 -9.94 -2.08
C LYS A 39 7.85 -10.53 -3.40
N GLN A 40 8.12 -9.68 -4.36
CA GLN A 40 8.69 -10.02 -5.66
C GLN A 40 9.88 -9.08 -5.96
N GLY A 41 10.51 -9.25 -7.11
CA GLY A 41 11.52 -8.32 -7.62
C GLY A 41 12.82 -8.21 -6.81
N GLY A 42 12.88 -8.81 -5.64
CA GLY A 42 14.08 -8.80 -4.79
C GLY A 42 13.98 -7.97 -3.53
N GLY A 43 12.85 -7.30 -3.28
CA GLY A 43 12.72 -6.61 -2.02
C GLY A 43 11.60 -5.59 -1.94
N PHE A 44 11.82 -4.36 -2.35
CA PHE A 44 10.90 -3.26 -2.13
C PHE A 44 9.95 -3.07 -3.31
N GLY A 45 8.66 -2.83 -3.00
CA GLY A 45 7.68 -2.25 -3.92
C GLY A 45 6.99 -3.19 -4.88
N ASP A 46 7.52 -4.38 -5.07
CA ASP A 46 7.01 -5.36 -6.03
C ASP A 46 6.16 -6.46 -5.36
N SER A 47 5.50 -6.13 -4.27
CA SER A 47 4.63 -7.08 -3.58
C SER A 47 3.45 -7.49 -4.47
N ARG A 48 3.14 -8.78 -4.45
CA ARG A 48 1.99 -9.35 -5.14
C ARG A 48 0.88 -9.63 -4.15
N LEU A 49 -0.34 -9.23 -4.51
CA LEU A 49 -1.55 -9.55 -3.79
C LEU A 49 -2.43 -10.45 -4.66
N MET A 50 -2.89 -11.55 -4.09
CA MET A 50 -3.90 -12.41 -4.68
C MET A 50 -5.05 -12.61 -3.70
N LEU A 51 -6.27 -12.62 -4.21
CA LEU A 51 -7.49 -12.91 -3.45
C LEU A 51 -8.23 -14.07 -4.12
N ARG A 52 -8.40 -15.18 -3.41
CA ARG A 52 -8.99 -16.41 -3.95
C ARG A 52 -8.29 -16.96 -5.19
N GLY A 53 -6.96 -16.75 -5.30
CA GLY A 53 -6.17 -17.14 -6.47
C GLY A 53 -6.17 -16.14 -7.63
N PHE A 54 -7.02 -15.10 -7.58
CA PHE A 54 -7.04 -14.04 -8.58
C PHE A 54 -5.96 -12.98 -8.29
N GLY A 55 -5.25 -12.55 -9.33
CA GLY A 55 -4.28 -11.47 -9.26
C GLY A 55 -4.93 -10.09 -9.14
N SER A 56 -4.11 -9.07 -8.90
CA SER A 56 -4.58 -7.69 -8.65
C SER A 56 -5.39 -7.10 -9.81
N GLU A 57 -5.18 -7.55 -11.03
CA GLU A 57 -5.92 -7.16 -12.23
C GLU A 57 -7.40 -7.61 -12.21
N ASN A 58 -7.72 -8.60 -11.39
CA ASN A 58 -9.06 -9.16 -11.19
C ASN A 58 -9.65 -8.82 -9.81
N ILE A 59 -9.03 -7.93 -9.08
CA ILE A 59 -9.45 -7.47 -7.75
C ILE A 59 -9.64 -5.96 -7.81
N ALA A 60 -10.80 -5.46 -7.39
CA ALA A 60 -10.99 -4.02 -7.24
C ALA A 60 -10.28 -3.54 -5.97
N VAL A 61 -9.31 -2.65 -6.12
CA VAL A 61 -8.63 -2.00 -4.99
C VAL A 61 -9.04 -0.53 -4.95
N LEU A 62 -9.53 -0.11 -3.79
CA LEU A 62 -10.04 1.25 -3.58
C LEU A 62 -9.36 1.91 -2.40
N ILE A 63 -9.16 3.21 -2.49
CA ILE A 63 -8.77 4.07 -1.36
C ILE A 63 -9.91 5.07 -1.14
N ASN A 64 -10.54 5.01 0.03
CA ASN A 64 -11.74 5.81 0.36
C ASN A 64 -12.86 5.68 -0.68
N GLY A 65 -13.04 4.48 -1.24
CA GLY A 65 -14.03 4.23 -2.28
C GLY A 65 -13.60 4.62 -3.70
N ILE A 66 -12.40 5.14 -3.90
CA ILE A 66 -11.88 5.55 -5.21
C ILE A 66 -10.98 4.45 -5.76
N PRO A 67 -11.23 3.94 -6.96
CA PRO A 67 -10.40 2.91 -7.59
C PRO A 67 -8.97 3.38 -7.84
N VAL A 68 -7.99 2.48 -7.57
CA VAL A 68 -6.56 2.77 -7.78
C VAL A 68 -5.88 1.80 -8.72
N ASN A 69 -6.62 0.83 -9.25
CA ASN A 69 -6.14 -0.06 -10.29
C ASN A 69 -5.65 0.74 -11.51
N GLY A 70 -4.57 0.28 -12.13
CA GLY A 70 -4.03 0.90 -13.35
C GLY A 70 -5.03 0.80 -14.50
N MET A 71 -5.28 1.90 -15.19
CA MET A 71 -6.24 1.94 -16.30
C MET A 71 -5.78 1.11 -17.51
N GLU A 72 -4.47 0.92 -17.65
CA GLU A 72 -3.89 0.19 -18.79
C GLU A 72 -4.04 -1.33 -18.65
N ASN A 73 -3.77 -1.87 -17.46
CA ASN A 73 -3.68 -3.32 -17.24
C ASN A 73 -4.43 -3.83 -16.00
N GLY A 74 -5.16 -2.97 -15.30
CA GLY A 74 -5.92 -3.33 -14.11
C GLY A 74 -5.06 -3.64 -12.86
N SER A 75 -3.74 -3.66 -12.97
CA SER A 75 -2.85 -4.03 -11.87
C SER A 75 -2.66 -2.90 -10.85
N VAL A 76 -2.34 -3.29 -9.62
CA VAL A 76 -1.94 -2.35 -8.56
C VAL A 76 -0.47 -2.54 -8.27
N TYR A 77 0.30 -1.48 -8.45
CA TYR A 77 1.73 -1.42 -8.13
C TYR A 77 1.90 -0.82 -6.74
N TRP A 78 2.20 -1.66 -5.76
CA TRP A 78 2.20 -1.29 -4.35
C TRP A 78 3.31 -0.32 -3.95
N SER A 79 4.37 -0.21 -4.75
CA SER A 79 5.39 0.83 -4.60
C SER A 79 4.82 2.25 -4.69
N ASN A 80 3.76 2.46 -5.49
CA ASN A 80 3.07 3.75 -5.62
C ASN A 80 2.27 4.14 -4.36
N TRP A 81 2.11 3.20 -3.43
CA TRP A 81 1.30 3.33 -2.22
C TRP A 81 2.14 3.06 -0.95
N SER A 82 3.45 3.22 -1.04
CA SER A 82 4.36 3.16 0.12
C SER A 82 3.87 4.15 1.19
N GLY A 83 3.91 3.73 2.46
CA GLY A 83 3.42 4.56 3.58
C GLY A 83 1.90 4.65 3.73
N LEU A 84 1.10 4.12 2.79
CA LEU A 84 -0.36 4.15 2.91
C LEU A 84 -0.86 3.46 4.19
N ALA A 85 -0.20 2.39 4.62
CA ALA A 85 -0.54 1.67 5.84
C ALA A 85 -0.44 2.53 7.11
N ASP A 86 0.48 3.50 7.14
CA ASP A 86 0.71 4.38 8.28
C ASP A 86 -0.46 5.34 8.54
N VAL A 87 -1.33 5.54 7.53
CA VAL A 87 -2.52 6.39 7.62
C VAL A 87 -3.83 5.62 7.41
N THR A 88 -3.74 4.30 7.31
CA THR A 88 -4.93 3.44 7.13
C THR A 88 -5.64 3.25 8.45
N ASN A 89 -6.92 3.57 8.48
CA ASN A 89 -7.80 3.34 9.63
C ASN A 89 -8.40 1.92 9.60
N SER A 90 -8.76 1.42 8.43
CA SER A 90 -9.24 0.05 8.27
C SER A 90 -9.07 -0.45 6.84
N ILE A 91 -8.98 -1.77 6.68
CA ILE A 91 -8.99 -2.44 5.38
C ILE A 91 -10.21 -3.37 5.36
N GLN A 92 -11.08 -3.18 4.40
CA GLN A 92 -12.28 -3.98 4.19
C GLN A 92 -12.03 -4.91 3.00
N VAL A 93 -12.10 -6.21 3.22
CA VAL A 93 -11.90 -7.23 2.18
C VAL A 93 -13.22 -7.95 1.95
N GLN A 94 -13.80 -7.73 0.79
CA GLN A 94 -14.99 -8.43 0.33
C GLN A 94 -14.55 -9.55 -0.63
N ARG A 95 -14.95 -10.77 -0.33
CA ARG A 95 -14.61 -11.97 -1.11
C ARG A 95 -15.75 -12.32 -2.06
N GLY A 96 -15.39 -12.63 -3.31
CA GLY A 96 -16.37 -13.04 -4.35
C GLY A 96 -16.89 -11.87 -5.17
N ILE A 97 -17.80 -12.20 -6.09
CA ILE A 97 -18.47 -11.22 -6.95
C ILE A 97 -19.39 -10.38 -6.05
N GLY A 98 -18.83 -9.30 -5.51
CA GLY A 98 -19.63 -8.29 -4.86
C GLY A 98 -20.27 -7.41 -5.91
N LEU A 99 -21.51 -7.00 -5.67
CA LEU A 99 -22.06 -5.84 -6.34
C LEU A 99 -21.22 -4.64 -5.89
N SER A 100 -20.09 -4.43 -6.58
CA SER A 100 -19.34 -3.20 -6.40
C SER A 100 -20.28 -2.07 -6.79
N LYS A 101 -20.71 -1.28 -5.81
CA LYS A 101 -21.51 -0.05 -6.05
C LYS A 101 -20.79 0.91 -7.01
N LEU A 102 -19.53 0.65 -7.31
CA LEU A 102 -18.63 1.50 -8.09
C LEU A 102 -18.42 1.01 -9.53
N GLY A 103 -19.15 -0.02 -9.97
CA GLY A 103 -19.11 -0.47 -11.38
C GLY A 103 -17.80 -1.12 -11.84
N LEU A 104 -16.87 -1.40 -10.92
CA LEU A 104 -15.63 -2.11 -11.25
C LEU A 104 -15.89 -3.61 -11.31
N PHE A 105 -15.52 -4.20 -12.42
CA PHE A 105 -15.59 -5.63 -12.58
C PHE A 105 -14.49 -6.31 -11.74
N SER A 106 -14.86 -7.06 -10.71
CA SER A 106 -13.92 -7.77 -9.85
C SER A 106 -14.41 -9.18 -9.54
N VAL A 107 -13.83 -10.15 -10.21
CA VAL A 107 -14.18 -11.58 -10.03
C VAL A 107 -13.58 -12.10 -8.71
N GLY A 108 -12.38 -11.66 -8.38
CA GLY A 108 -11.65 -12.06 -7.16
C GLY A 108 -12.27 -11.49 -5.89
N GLY A 109 -12.76 -10.27 -5.95
CA GLY A 109 -13.31 -9.53 -4.82
C GLY A 109 -12.86 -8.08 -4.78
N THR A 110 -13.12 -7.41 -3.65
CA THR A 110 -12.82 -6.00 -3.46
C THR A 110 -12.00 -5.78 -2.19
N VAL A 111 -10.98 -4.94 -2.27
CA VAL A 111 -10.20 -4.44 -1.13
C VAL A 111 -10.41 -2.93 -1.05
N ASN A 112 -11.08 -2.45 0.00
CA ASN A 112 -11.26 -1.02 0.24
C ASN A 112 -10.44 -0.58 1.45
N ILE A 113 -9.56 0.38 1.21
CA ILE A 113 -8.64 0.96 2.18
C ILE A 113 -9.24 2.28 2.65
N VAL A 114 -9.58 2.35 3.92
CA VAL A 114 -10.14 3.56 4.52
C VAL A 114 -9.04 4.28 5.28
N THR A 115 -8.75 5.52 4.89
CA THR A 115 -7.72 6.34 5.54
C THR A 115 -8.28 7.12 6.73
N GLN A 116 -7.39 7.75 7.48
CA GLN A 116 -7.74 8.59 8.63
C GLN A 116 -8.61 9.79 8.22
N SER A 117 -9.64 10.07 9.02
CA SER A 117 -10.57 11.19 8.84
C SER A 117 -11.06 11.70 10.21
N THR A 118 -12.30 12.22 10.28
CA THR A 118 -12.90 12.74 11.53
C THR A 118 -13.08 11.73 12.67
N GLU A 119 -12.99 10.43 12.37
CA GLU A 119 -13.20 9.35 13.35
C GLU A 119 -11.93 9.00 14.13
N VAL A 120 -10.78 9.54 13.73
CA VAL A 120 -9.50 9.30 14.40
C VAL A 120 -9.38 10.21 15.63
N ASN A 121 -8.97 9.64 16.75
CA ASN A 121 -8.67 10.40 17.96
C ASN A 121 -7.46 11.33 17.77
N ARG A 122 -7.36 12.36 18.61
CA ARG A 122 -6.17 13.19 18.67
C ARG A 122 -4.98 12.33 19.05
N GLN A 123 -3.98 12.28 18.17
CA GLN A 123 -2.78 11.48 18.36
C GLN A 123 -1.60 12.03 17.56
N GLY A 124 -0.41 11.68 18.01
CA GLY A 124 0.83 11.93 17.27
C GLY A 124 1.80 10.79 17.52
N SER A 125 2.52 10.41 16.49
CA SER A 125 3.59 9.41 16.57
C SER A 125 4.76 9.82 15.71
N VAL A 126 5.95 9.50 16.20
CA VAL A 126 7.21 9.53 15.44
C VAL A 126 7.81 8.14 15.59
N TYR A 127 8.30 7.59 14.51
CA TYR A 127 8.88 6.25 14.54
C TYR A 127 10.14 6.17 13.69
N TYR A 128 11.01 5.26 14.10
CA TYR A 128 12.20 4.88 13.37
C TYR A 128 12.35 3.37 13.44
N GLY A 129 12.55 2.73 12.31
CA GLY A 129 12.72 1.29 12.19
C GLY A 129 13.97 0.96 11.39
N ILE A 130 14.67 -0.09 11.78
CA ILE A 130 15.82 -0.65 11.08
C ILE A 130 15.58 -2.11 10.77
N GLY A 131 16.24 -2.63 9.75
CA GLY A 131 16.15 -4.03 9.34
C GLY A 131 17.40 -4.48 8.61
N ASN A 132 17.34 -5.73 8.11
CA ASN A 132 18.41 -6.30 7.31
C ASN A 132 18.66 -5.48 6.04
N ASP A 133 19.83 -5.67 5.42
CA ASP A 133 20.20 -5.04 4.16
C ASP A 133 20.07 -3.50 4.19
N ARG A 134 20.52 -2.89 5.30
CA ARG A 134 20.47 -1.44 5.59
C ARG A 134 19.08 -0.82 5.47
N TYR A 135 18.03 -1.62 5.67
CA TYR A 135 16.67 -1.09 5.70
C TYR A 135 16.50 -0.08 6.82
N GLN A 136 15.98 1.08 6.49
CA GLN A 136 15.62 2.14 7.43
C GLN A 136 14.27 2.72 7.04
N LYS A 137 13.40 2.88 8.02
CA LYS A 137 12.12 3.59 7.85
C LYS A 137 11.97 4.60 8.97
N MET A 138 11.71 5.85 8.63
CA MET A 138 11.38 6.89 9.59
C MET A 138 10.14 7.65 9.15
N GLY A 139 9.42 8.18 10.11
CA GLY A 139 8.25 8.96 9.79
C GLY A 139 7.56 9.54 11.01
N PHE A 140 6.55 10.34 10.70
CA PHE A 140 5.64 10.90 11.67
C PHE A 140 4.20 10.81 11.17
N ASN A 141 3.26 10.75 12.09
CA ASN A 141 1.84 10.82 11.84
C ASN A 141 1.20 11.68 12.93
N LEU A 142 0.45 12.69 12.53
CA LEU A 142 -0.23 13.61 13.44
C LEU A 142 -1.71 13.72 13.05
N SER A 143 -2.59 13.61 14.03
CA SER A 143 -4.02 13.85 13.88
C SER A 143 -4.54 14.77 14.99
N SER A 144 -5.32 15.75 14.60
CA SER A 144 -5.95 16.67 15.55
C SER A 144 -7.11 16.02 16.32
N GLY A 145 -7.64 14.89 15.83
CA GLY A 145 -8.97 14.44 16.19
C GLY A 145 -10.05 15.41 15.76
N LEU A 146 -11.28 15.15 16.16
CA LEU A 146 -12.40 16.05 15.89
C LEU A 146 -12.32 17.28 16.80
N LEU A 147 -12.08 18.43 16.21
CA LEU A 147 -11.99 19.72 16.87
C LEU A 147 -13.38 20.36 17.06
N PRO A 148 -13.50 21.40 17.93
CA PRO A 148 -14.68 22.22 17.99
C PRO A 148 -15.12 22.73 16.61
N LYS A 149 -16.42 22.89 16.40
CA LYS A 149 -17.01 23.24 15.10
C LYS A 149 -16.85 22.15 14.01
N GLY A 150 -16.42 20.93 14.37
CA GLY A 150 -16.43 19.75 13.48
C GLY A 150 -15.28 19.65 12.48
N TRP A 151 -14.17 20.33 12.69
CA TRP A 151 -12.96 20.16 11.86
C TRP A 151 -12.08 19.03 12.35
N ALA A 152 -11.39 18.36 11.42
CA ALA A 152 -10.32 17.42 11.72
C ALA A 152 -9.20 17.55 10.68
N PHE A 153 -7.96 17.39 11.13
CA PHE A 153 -6.76 17.48 10.31
C PHE A 153 -5.86 16.29 10.60
N SER A 154 -5.29 15.70 9.57
CA SER A 154 -4.27 14.66 9.71
C SER A 154 -3.16 14.89 8.69
N ILE A 155 -1.91 14.72 9.12
CA ILE A 155 -0.74 14.80 8.25
C ILE A 155 0.21 13.64 8.57
N MET A 156 0.89 13.12 7.56
CA MET A 156 1.93 12.12 7.71
C MET A 156 3.05 12.36 6.70
N GLY A 157 4.27 12.07 7.11
CA GLY A 157 5.43 11.97 6.23
C GLY A 157 6.28 10.77 6.60
N THR A 158 6.77 10.04 5.59
CA THR A 158 7.68 8.90 5.80
C THR A 158 8.83 8.92 4.80
N ARG A 159 9.97 8.35 5.20
CA ARG A 159 11.06 8.00 4.31
C ARG A 159 11.49 6.57 4.59
N THR A 160 11.66 5.79 3.53
CA THR A 160 12.12 4.40 3.60
C THR A 160 13.27 4.20 2.64
N THR A 161 14.38 3.62 3.11
CA THR A 161 15.56 3.33 2.29
C THR A 161 16.09 1.93 2.59
N GLY A 162 16.84 1.36 1.68
CA GLY A 162 17.51 0.07 1.90
C GLY A 162 18.27 -0.41 0.66
N ASP A 163 19.07 -1.47 0.85
CA ASP A 163 19.80 -2.11 -0.27
C ASP A 163 18.99 -3.23 -0.94
N GLY A 164 17.95 -3.72 -0.25
CA GLY A 164 17.20 -4.88 -0.66
C GLY A 164 17.95 -6.21 -0.41
N TYR A 165 17.18 -7.31 -0.33
CA TYR A 165 17.73 -8.65 -0.11
C TYR A 165 18.54 -9.12 -1.30
N VAL A 166 18.08 -8.89 -2.52
CA VAL A 166 18.77 -9.24 -3.75
C VAL A 166 19.83 -8.20 -4.07
N LYS A 167 20.96 -8.63 -4.61
CA LYS A 167 22.05 -7.71 -4.95
C LYS A 167 21.62 -6.65 -5.96
N GLY A 168 21.99 -5.39 -5.68
CA GLY A 168 21.70 -4.27 -6.55
C GLY A 168 20.25 -3.81 -6.58
N THR A 169 19.43 -4.19 -5.58
CA THR A 169 18.02 -3.76 -5.47
C THR A 169 17.81 -2.63 -4.46
N ASN A 170 18.71 -1.66 -4.48
CA ASN A 170 18.61 -0.46 -3.66
C ASN A 170 17.32 0.31 -3.94
N PHE A 171 16.82 0.98 -2.93
CA PHE A 171 15.60 1.76 -3.05
C PHE A 171 15.55 2.95 -2.11
N GLU A 172 14.78 3.95 -2.48
CA GLU A 172 14.36 5.06 -1.64
C GLU A 172 12.92 5.42 -1.97
N ALA A 173 12.10 5.56 -0.95
CA ALA A 173 10.72 5.99 -1.06
C ALA A 173 10.39 7.05 -0.01
N TRP A 174 9.67 8.05 -0.43
CA TRP A 174 9.03 9.04 0.42
C TRP A 174 7.54 8.86 0.34
N SER A 175 6.83 9.24 1.40
CA SER A 175 5.38 9.28 1.36
C SER A 175 4.87 10.48 2.11
N TYR A 176 3.80 11.05 1.63
CA TYR A 176 3.10 12.14 2.28
C TYR A 176 1.59 11.89 2.26
N PHE A 177 0.94 12.32 3.32
CA PHE A 177 -0.51 12.29 3.44
C PHE A 177 -0.99 13.57 4.11
N ALA A 178 -2.07 14.12 3.62
CA ALA A 178 -2.79 15.21 4.25
C ALA A 178 -4.29 14.98 4.13
N ASN A 179 -5.01 15.16 5.22
CA ASN A 179 -6.46 15.13 5.23
C ASN A 179 -6.99 16.34 5.97
N VAL A 180 -8.00 16.98 5.39
CA VAL A 180 -8.81 18.02 6.01
C VAL A 180 -10.26 17.58 5.91
N SER A 181 -10.91 17.39 7.03
CA SER A 181 -12.29 16.95 7.08
C SER A 181 -13.16 17.90 7.88
N LYS A 182 -14.41 18.02 7.47
CA LYS A 182 -15.41 18.85 8.12
C LYS A 182 -16.68 18.05 8.32
N LYS A 183 -17.11 17.91 9.58
CA LYS A 183 -18.40 17.34 9.94
C LYS A 183 -19.45 18.44 10.04
N PHE A 184 -20.55 18.27 9.31
CA PHE A 184 -21.71 19.15 9.33
C PHE A 184 -22.90 18.42 9.98
N GLY A 185 -23.37 18.93 11.12
CA GLY A 185 -24.43 18.25 11.85
C GLY A 185 -24.04 16.83 12.27
N ARG A 186 -25.01 15.92 12.24
CA ARG A 186 -24.79 14.52 12.65
C ARG A 186 -24.42 13.60 11.50
N ASN A 187 -24.84 13.92 10.28
CA ASN A 187 -24.94 12.95 9.19
C ASN A 187 -24.04 13.26 8.00
N HIS A 188 -23.34 14.38 7.94
CA HIS A 188 -22.54 14.76 6.78
C HIS A 188 -21.08 14.98 7.16
N ILE A 189 -20.17 14.38 6.38
CA ILE A 189 -18.73 14.62 6.47
C ILE A 189 -18.22 14.95 5.07
N LEU A 190 -17.54 16.08 4.93
CA LEU A 190 -16.77 16.43 3.74
C LEU A 190 -15.30 16.21 4.06
N SER A 191 -14.57 15.49 3.19
CA SER A 191 -13.18 15.08 3.42
C SER A 191 -12.35 15.32 2.17
N LEU A 192 -11.38 16.22 2.26
CA LEU A 192 -10.34 16.43 1.24
C LEU A 192 -9.10 15.65 1.68
N THR A 193 -8.66 14.75 0.83
CA THR A 193 -7.49 13.88 1.09
C THR A 193 -6.48 14.02 -0.04
N ALA A 194 -5.21 14.19 0.32
CA ALA A 194 -4.08 14.13 -0.60
C ALA A 194 -3.11 13.04 -0.11
N PHE A 195 -2.64 12.20 -1.02
CA PHE A 195 -1.64 11.16 -0.77
C PHE A 195 -0.70 11.06 -1.96
N GLY A 196 0.59 10.79 -1.70
CA GLY A 196 1.55 10.44 -2.74
C GLY A 196 2.76 9.74 -2.14
N ALA A 197 3.39 8.91 -2.97
CA ALA A 197 4.55 8.12 -2.61
C ALA A 197 5.61 8.16 -3.72
N PRO A 198 6.34 9.29 -3.89
CA PRO A 198 7.47 9.33 -4.81
C PRO A 198 8.53 8.31 -4.37
N GLN A 199 8.97 7.49 -5.30
CA GLN A 199 9.92 6.42 -5.03
C GLN A 199 10.77 6.10 -6.25
N TRP A 200 11.96 5.59 -5.98
CA TRP A 200 12.73 4.83 -6.95
C TRP A 200 13.22 3.52 -6.32
N HIS A 201 13.33 2.50 -7.12
CA HIS A 201 13.93 1.25 -6.70
C HIS A 201 14.54 0.50 -7.87
N ASN A 202 15.60 -0.21 -7.58
CA ASN A 202 16.17 -1.19 -8.48
C ASN A 202 15.52 -2.55 -8.21
N ARG A 203 15.36 -3.36 -9.24
CA ARG A 203 14.69 -4.65 -9.13
C ARG A 203 15.42 -5.75 -9.91
N ARG A 204 15.09 -6.99 -9.57
CA ARG A 204 15.44 -8.16 -10.35
C ARG A 204 14.25 -8.50 -11.26
N SER A 205 14.31 -8.07 -12.52
CA SER A 205 13.25 -8.32 -13.51
C SER A 205 13.39 -9.70 -14.16
N ASN A 206 14.63 -10.17 -14.31
CA ASN A 206 14.92 -11.42 -15.01
C ASN A 206 14.93 -12.61 -14.03
N LYS A 207 14.22 -13.65 -14.38
CA LYS A 207 14.30 -14.95 -13.69
C LYS A 207 15.47 -15.73 -14.23
N GLN A 208 16.13 -16.50 -13.39
CA GLN A 208 17.20 -17.43 -13.71
C GLN A 208 16.77 -18.86 -13.36
N SER A 209 17.46 -19.86 -13.87
CA SER A 209 17.26 -21.24 -13.45
C SER A 209 17.72 -21.43 -12.00
N ILE A 210 17.26 -22.49 -11.35
CA ILE A 210 17.72 -22.86 -10.00
C ILE A 210 19.22 -23.18 -10.05
N GLU A 211 19.67 -23.84 -11.10
CA GLU A 211 21.07 -24.18 -11.32
C GLU A 211 21.96 -22.94 -11.40
N ASP A 212 21.53 -21.88 -12.11
CA ASP A 212 22.25 -20.60 -12.17
C ASP A 212 22.43 -19.99 -10.79
N TYR A 213 21.38 -20.03 -9.95
CA TYR A 213 21.47 -19.54 -8.58
C TYR A 213 22.41 -20.38 -7.71
N ASP A 214 22.39 -21.70 -7.86
CA ASP A 214 23.24 -22.61 -7.07
C ASP A 214 24.72 -22.49 -7.43
N LEU A 215 25.04 -22.24 -8.70
CA LEU A 215 26.40 -22.08 -9.19
C LEU A 215 26.97 -20.67 -8.98
N HIS A 216 26.11 -19.65 -8.81
CA HIS A 216 26.57 -18.28 -8.67
C HIS A 216 27.04 -17.98 -7.23
N LYS A 217 28.15 -17.24 -7.09
CA LYS A 217 28.73 -16.87 -5.79
C LYS A 217 27.76 -16.17 -4.83
N ASP A 218 26.78 -15.45 -5.36
CA ASP A 218 25.75 -14.74 -4.57
C ASP A 218 24.50 -15.60 -4.33
N GLY A 219 24.44 -16.81 -4.88
CA GLY A 219 23.30 -17.71 -4.74
C GLY A 219 21.98 -17.05 -5.13
N ILE A 220 20.94 -17.25 -4.33
CA ILE A 220 19.60 -16.66 -4.55
C ILE A 220 19.57 -15.14 -4.53
N ARG A 221 20.64 -14.49 -4.07
CA ARG A 221 20.79 -13.01 -4.10
C ARG A 221 21.30 -12.49 -5.45
N MET A 222 21.64 -13.39 -6.39
CA MET A 222 22.08 -13.04 -7.73
C MET A 222 21.06 -12.16 -8.46
N ASN A 223 21.56 -11.16 -9.18
CA ASN A 223 20.77 -10.27 -10.02
C ASN A 223 21.56 -9.92 -11.29
N THR A 224 20.95 -10.10 -12.43
CA THR A 224 21.52 -9.76 -13.74
C THR A 224 21.09 -8.37 -14.24
N CYS A 225 20.29 -7.66 -13.45
CA CYS A 225 19.72 -6.36 -13.85
C CYS A 225 20.52 -5.17 -13.33
N TYR A 226 21.79 -5.35 -12.94
CA TYR A 226 22.68 -4.26 -12.54
C TYR A 226 24.12 -4.54 -12.88
N GLY A 227 24.95 -3.51 -12.85
CA GLY A 227 26.40 -3.58 -12.93
C GLY A 227 27.04 -2.52 -12.05
N TYR A 228 28.34 -2.29 -12.24
CA TYR A 228 29.10 -1.26 -11.53
C TYR A 228 29.75 -0.30 -12.53
N ILE A 229 29.61 0.99 -12.27
CA ILE A 229 30.39 2.05 -12.94
C ILE A 229 31.09 2.85 -11.86
N ASN A 230 32.42 2.95 -11.91
CA ASN A 230 33.22 3.62 -10.88
C ASN A 230 32.90 3.19 -9.43
N GLY A 231 32.62 1.90 -9.23
CA GLY A 231 32.27 1.34 -7.92
C GLY A 231 30.82 1.60 -7.45
N GLN A 232 30.04 2.32 -8.23
CA GLN A 232 28.62 2.57 -7.92
C GLN A 232 27.72 1.56 -8.64
N ILE A 233 26.65 1.14 -7.98
CA ILE A 233 25.61 0.28 -8.58
C ILE A 233 24.86 1.09 -9.63
N VAL A 234 24.83 0.55 -10.84
CA VAL A 234 24.06 1.09 -11.96
C VAL A 234 23.09 0.03 -12.45
N PRO A 235 21.77 0.25 -12.32
CA PRO A 235 20.79 -0.69 -12.83
C PRO A 235 20.78 -0.71 -14.37
N THR A 236 20.42 -1.86 -14.94
CA THR A 236 20.02 -1.92 -16.36
C THR A 236 18.69 -1.19 -16.55
N TYR A 237 18.33 -0.88 -17.78
CA TYR A 237 17.03 -0.23 -18.08
C TYR A 237 15.82 -0.99 -17.50
N SER A 238 15.82 -2.34 -17.60
CA SER A 238 14.77 -3.17 -17.02
C SER A 238 14.87 -3.34 -15.49
N GLY A 239 16.00 -2.97 -14.92
CA GLY A 239 16.27 -3.06 -13.48
C GLY A 239 15.92 -1.80 -12.69
N TYR A 240 15.53 -0.70 -13.34
CA TYR A 240 15.20 0.57 -12.69
C TYR A 240 13.71 0.87 -12.77
N ASN A 241 13.15 1.35 -11.67
CA ASN A 241 11.80 1.89 -11.61
C ASN A 241 11.80 3.18 -10.79
N GLU A 242 11.22 4.23 -11.32
CA GLU A 242 10.98 5.49 -10.63
C GLU A 242 9.57 5.95 -10.94
N TYR A 243 8.81 6.27 -9.91
CA TYR A 243 7.42 6.64 -10.10
C TYR A 243 6.89 7.53 -8.99
N HIS A 244 5.96 8.42 -9.34
CA HIS A 244 5.17 9.20 -8.42
C HIS A 244 3.73 9.31 -8.94
N LYS A 245 2.78 8.76 -8.20
CA LYS A 245 1.34 8.79 -8.50
C LYS A 245 0.60 9.53 -7.38
N PRO A 246 0.49 10.87 -7.44
CA PRO A 246 -0.29 11.60 -6.46
C PRO A 246 -1.78 11.33 -6.65
N GLN A 247 -2.50 11.25 -5.54
CA GLN A 247 -3.95 11.16 -5.50
C GLN A 247 -4.51 12.29 -4.65
N ILE A 248 -5.46 13.05 -5.20
CA ILE A 248 -6.24 14.04 -4.48
C ILE A 248 -7.70 13.68 -4.65
N SER A 249 -8.44 13.63 -3.55
CA SER A 249 -9.85 13.28 -3.56
C SER A 249 -10.67 14.16 -2.62
N LEU A 250 -11.86 14.51 -3.05
CA LEU A 250 -12.88 15.16 -2.25
C LEU A 250 -14.07 14.21 -2.10
N ASN A 251 -14.31 13.74 -0.89
CA ASN A 251 -15.37 12.79 -0.58
C ASN A 251 -16.42 13.47 0.29
N HIS A 252 -17.70 13.24 -0.03
CA HIS A 252 -18.83 13.57 0.81
C HIS A 252 -19.49 12.29 1.32
N PHE A 253 -19.45 12.06 2.61
CA PHE A 253 -20.11 10.95 3.26
C PHE A 253 -21.43 11.46 3.87
N TRP A 254 -22.53 10.85 3.46
CA TRP A 254 -23.86 11.13 3.99
C TRP A 254 -24.43 9.87 4.63
N GLN A 255 -24.59 9.92 5.94
CA GLN A 255 -25.26 8.87 6.69
C GLN A 255 -26.77 9.11 6.64
N ILE A 256 -27.45 8.35 5.79
CA ILE A 256 -28.90 8.36 5.72
C ILE A 256 -29.40 7.54 6.90
N ASN A 257 -30.19 8.14 7.78
CA ASN A 257 -30.78 7.45 8.92
C ASN A 257 -31.64 6.32 8.38
N GLY A 258 -31.38 5.12 8.86
CA GLY A 258 -32.26 3.97 8.79
C GLY A 258 -33.04 3.87 10.08
#